data_b59059754378d4c0171210b8c57cc662
#
_entry.id   b59059754378d4c0171210b8c57cc662
#
_cell.length_a   1.000
_cell.length_b   1.000
_cell.length_c   1.000
_cell.angle_alpha   90.00
_cell.angle_beta   90.00
_cell.angle_gamma   90.00
#
_symmetry.space_group_name_H-M   'P 1'
#
loop_
_entity.id
_entity.type
_entity.pdbx_description
1 polymer ?
#
loop_
_entity_poly.entity_id
_entity_poly.type
_entity_poly.pdbx_seq_one_letter_code
_entity_poly.pdbx_strand_id
1 'polypeptide(L)'
;MAAMRSSREPRSDAARNHEALVRAATGAVHREGPRVPMATIAADAGVGIGTLYRHFPSREDLLDYLTHVSFEQVLDNAQAAERGATTAAEALRRFIEAAISQRNELVLPLHGGPPLRSPKTRAIREQIHQILRQIIDRGRADGTIRQNVTPREIVVFGAMLAQPRGPDPDWDMTCRRLLATYLAGLAVPTPP
;
A
#
# COMPACT_ATOMS: atom_id res chain seq x y z
N MET A 1 15.37 -51.73 -4.96
CA MET A 1 15.61 -50.29 -4.87
C MET A 1 14.30 -49.56 -5.15
N ALA A 2 13.56 -49.17 -4.11
CA ALA A 2 12.30 -48.45 -4.22
C ALA A 2 12.58 -46.94 -4.21
N ALA A 3 12.19 -46.25 -5.27
CA ALA A 3 12.30 -44.80 -5.39
C ALA A 3 11.32 -44.14 -4.40
N MET A 4 11.86 -43.45 -3.39
CA MET A 4 11.10 -42.54 -2.55
C MET A 4 10.55 -41.39 -3.41
N ARG A 5 9.25 -41.46 -3.73
CA ARG A 5 8.49 -40.32 -4.25
C ARG A 5 8.31 -39.35 -3.07
N SER A 6 9.03 -38.25 -3.08
CA SER A 6 8.85 -37.13 -2.18
C SER A 6 7.42 -36.60 -2.36
N SER A 7 6.55 -36.85 -1.40
CA SER A 7 5.21 -36.24 -1.30
C SER A 7 5.40 -34.78 -0.87
N ARG A 8 5.61 -33.89 -1.84
CA ARG A 8 5.56 -32.44 -1.65
C ARG A 8 4.13 -32.09 -1.24
N GLU A 9 3.98 -31.51 -0.04
CA GLU A 9 2.69 -31.26 0.58
C GLU A 9 1.80 -30.33 -0.30
N PRO A 10 0.55 -30.76 -0.62
CA PRO A 10 -0.37 -29.98 -1.47
C PRO A 10 -0.69 -28.55 -0.97
N ARG A 11 -0.61 -28.33 0.36
CA ARG A 11 -0.83 -27.02 0.99
C ARG A 11 0.27 -26.00 0.67
N SER A 12 1.53 -26.45 0.56
CA SER A 12 2.65 -25.56 0.23
C SER A 12 2.61 -25.09 -1.23
N ASP A 13 2.10 -25.92 -2.14
CA ASP A 13 1.96 -25.58 -3.56
C ASP A 13 0.80 -24.60 -3.78
N ALA A 14 -0.32 -24.76 -3.06
CA ALA A 14 -1.44 -23.83 -3.13
C ALA A 14 -1.08 -22.44 -2.58
N ALA A 15 -0.34 -22.37 -1.47
CA ALA A 15 0.14 -21.10 -0.92
C ALA A 15 1.10 -20.40 -1.87
N ARG A 16 2.08 -21.11 -2.43
CA ARG A 16 3.02 -20.56 -3.43
C ARG A 16 2.32 -20.05 -4.67
N ASN A 17 1.32 -20.79 -5.17
CA ASN A 17 0.53 -20.37 -6.33
C ASN A 17 -0.28 -19.11 -6.02
N HIS A 18 -0.86 -19.00 -4.82
CA HIS A 18 -1.59 -17.83 -4.38
C HIS A 18 -0.67 -16.58 -4.33
N GLU A 19 0.49 -16.68 -3.71
CA GLU A 19 1.47 -15.59 -3.66
C GLU A 19 1.96 -15.19 -5.06
N ALA A 20 2.22 -16.17 -5.94
CA ALA A 20 2.61 -15.90 -7.32
C ALA A 20 1.52 -15.16 -8.08
N LEU A 21 0.25 -15.56 -7.92
CA LEU A 21 -0.91 -14.90 -8.51
C LEU A 21 -1.06 -13.46 -7.99
N VAL A 22 -0.92 -13.24 -6.70
CA VAL A 22 -1.02 -11.89 -6.10
C VAL A 22 0.07 -10.98 -6.64
N ARG A 23 1.34 -11.42 -6.66
CA ARG A 23 2.45 -10.63 -7.21
C ARG A 23 2.26 -10.32 -8.71
N ALA A 24 1.90 -11.31 -9.51
CA ALA A 24 1.64 -11.13 -10.94
C ALA A 24 0.48 -10.17 -11.19
N ALA A 25 -0.62 -10.32 -10.45
CA ALA A 25 -1.79 -9.45 -10.56
C ALA A 25 -1.46 -7.99 -10.17
N THR A 26 -0.72 -7.77 -9.08
CA THR A 26 -0.25 -6.44 -8.68
C THR A 26 0.57 -5.79 -9.78
N GLY A 27 1.57 -6.49 -10.32
CA GLY A 27 2.39 -5.98 -11.42
C GLY A 27 1.59 -5.71 -12.69
N ALA A 28 0.67 -6.60 -13.05
CA ALA A 28 -0.19 -6.44 -14.22
C ALA A 28 -1.15 -5.24 -14.08
N VAL A 29 -1.75 -5.04 -12.90
CA VAL A 29 -2.61 -3.88 -12.62
C VAL A 29 -1.82 -2.57 -12.70
N HIS A 30 -0.57 -2.53 -12.24
CA HIS A 30 0.26 -1.34 -12.36
C HIS A 30 0.65 -1.02 -13.81
N ARG A 31 0.90 -2.03 -14.65
CA ARG A 31 1.27 -1.82 -16.06
C ARG A 31 0.08 -1.48 -16.96
N GLU A 32 -1.05 -2.16 -16.79
CA GLU A 32 -2.16 -2.17 -17.73
C GLU A 32 -3.47 -1.62 -17.13
N GLY A 33 -3.46 -1.36 -15.83
CA GLY A 33 -4.64 -0.91 -15.08
C GLY A 33 -5.57 -2.06 -14.66
N PRO A 34 -6.69 -1.73 -13.97
CA PRO A 34 -7.58 -2.72 -13.36
C PRO A 34 -8.40 -3.53 -14.37
N ARG A 35 -8.29 -3.23 -15.68
CA ARG A 35 -8.97 -3.98 -16.75
C ARG A 35 -8.10 -5.05 -17.37
N VAL A 36 -6.89 -5.28 -16.87
CA VAL A 36 -5.97 -6.31 -17.37
C VAL A 36 -6.66 -7.68 -17.49
N PRO A 37 -6.46 -8.44 -18.60
CA PRO A 37 -7.09 -9.74 -18.78
C PRO A 37 -6.64 -10.76 -17.74
N MET A 38 -7.56 -11.58 -17.21
CA MET A 38 -7.23 -12.67 -16.27
C MET A 38 -6.22 -13.67 -16.86
N ALA A 39 -6.29 -13.89 -18.19
CA ALA A 39 -5.34 -14.77 -18.89
C ALA A 39 -3.89 -14.21 -18.83
N THR A 40 -3.70 -12.89 -18.95
CA THR A 40 -2.40 -12.23 -18.79
C THR A 40 -1.85 -12.47 -17.39
N ILE A 41 -2.68 -12.28 -16.37
CA ILE A 41 -2.28 -12.50 -14.95
C ILE A 41 -1.88 -13.97 -14.72
N ALA A 42 -2.63 -14.93 -15.25
CA ALA A 42 -2.31 -16.34 -15.11
C ALA A 42 -0.98 -16.70 -15.80
N ALA A 43 -0.74 -16.15 -16.99
CA ALA A 43 0.50 -16.32 -17.73
C ALA A 43 1.70 -15.72 -16.97
N ASP A 44 1.57 -14.49 -16.48
CA ASP A 44 2.60 -13.81 -15.67
C ASP A 44 2.92 -14.56 -14.37
N ALA A 45 1.93 -15.21 -13.77
CA ALA A 45 2.11 -16.03 -12.58
C ALA A 45 2.67 -17.42 -12.86
N GLY A 46 2.76 -17.84 -14.13
CA GLY A 46 3.20 -19.19 -14.52
C GLY A 46 2.20 -20.29 -14.14
N VAL A 47 0.90 -19.98 -14.04
CA VAL A 47 -0.15 -20.94 -13.68
C VAL A 47 -1.21 -21.05 -14.77
N GLY A 48 -1.94 -22.18 -14.78
CA GLY A 48 -3.09 -22.32 -15.67
C GLY A 48 -4.26 -21.40 -15.27
N ILE A 49 -5.01 -20.90 -16.26
CA ILE A 49 -6.16 -20.02 -16.04
C ILE A 49 -7.21 -20.64 -15.10
N GLY A 50 -7.40 -21.97 -15.15
CA GLY A 50 -8.30 -22.69 -14.23
C GLY A 50 -7.82 -22.65 -12.78
N THR A 51 -6.51 -22.56 -12.54
CA THR A 51 -5.95 -22.39 -11.19
C THR A 51 -6.25 -20.99 -10.67
N LEU A 52 -6.09 -19.95 -11.50
CA LEU A 52 -6.44 -18.59 -11.14
C LEU A 52 -7.92 -18.48 -10.75
N TYR A 53 -8.84 -19.00 -11.56
CA TYR A 53 -10.29 -18.95 -11.26
C TYR A 53 -10.71 -19.76 -10.02
N ARG A 54 -9.93 -20.77 -9.60
CA ARG A 54 -10.15 -21.43 -8.30
C ARG A 54 -9.80 -20.55 -7.11
N HIS A 55 -8.79 -19.69 -7.25
CA HIS A 55 -8.39 -18.73 -6.20
C HIS A 55 -9.26 -17.48 -6.21
N PHE A 56 -9.59 -16.98 -7.40
CA PHE A 56 -10.32 -15.73 -7.59
C PHE A 56 -11.41 -15.97 -8.66
N PRO A 57 -12.66 -16.25 -8.24
CA PRO A 57 -13.75 -16.61 -9.15
C PRO A 57 -14.06 -15.55 -10.20
N SER A 58 -13.78 -14.28 -9.89
CA SER A 58 -13.93 -13.16 -10.82
C SER A 58 -12.74 -12.21 -10.76
N ARG A 59 -12.64 -11.31 -11.76
CA ARG A 59 -11.69 -10.19 -11.72
C ARG A 59 -11.97 -9.26 -10.54
N GLU A 60 -13.21 -9.01 -10.26
CA GLU A 60 -13.68 -8.19 -9.17
C GLU A 60 -13.20 -8.74 -7.82
N ASP A 61 -13.30 -10.05 -7.61
CA ASP A 61 -12.81 -10.72 -6.38
C ASP A 61 -11.30 -10.57 -6.24
N LEU A 62 -10.54 -10.72 -7.33
CA LEU A 62 -9.10 -10.52 -7.34
C LEU A 62 -8.74 -9.07 -6.99
N LEU A 63 -9.39 -8.10 -7.63
CA LEU A 63 -9.11 -6.68 -7.40
C LEU A 63 -9.52 -6.23 -6.00
N ASP A 64 -10.64 -6.70 -5.48
CA ASP A 64 -11.07 -6.44 -4.11
C ASP A 64 -10.09 -7.05 -3.10
N TYR A 65 -9.56 -8.25 -3.36
CA TYR A 65 -8.51 -8.87 -2.54
C TYR A 65 -7.22 -8.04 -2.56
N LEU A 66 -6.69 -7.68 -3.74
CA LEU A 66 -5.46 -6.88 -3.86
C LEU A 66 -5.60 -5.54 -3.11
N THR A 67 -6.74 -4.89 -3.29
CA THR A 67 -7.03 -3.62 -2.62
C THR A 67 -7.12 -3.81 -1.10
N HIS A 68 -7.76 -4.88 -0.64
CA HIS A 68 -7.91 -5.18 0.78
C HIS A 68 -6.54 -5.38 1.45
N VAL A 69 -5.69 -6.24 0.91
CA VAL A 69 -4.34 -6.51 1.42
C VAL A 69 -3.49 -5.22 1.40
N SER A 70 -3.61 -4.40 0.36
CA SER A 70 -2.92 -3.11 0.29
C SER A 70 -3.35 -2.16 1.41
N PHE A 71 -4.64 -2.12 1.74
CA PHE A 71 -5.12 -1.29 2.86
C PHE A 71 -4.71 -1.85 4.22
N GLU A 72 -4.65 -3.18 4.40
CA GLU A 72 -4.07 -3.79 5.60
C GLU A 72 -2.61 -3.37 5.79
N GLN A 73 -1.81 -3.42 4.72
CA GLN A 73 -0.41 -2.99 4.77
C GLN A 73 -0.28 -1.49 5.11
N VAL A 74 -1.13 -0.63 4.53
CA VAL A 74 -1.14 0.81 4.87
C VAL A 74 -1.55 1.05 6.33
N LEU A 75 -2.48 0.25 6.87
CA LEU A 75 -2.86 0.31 8.28
C LEU A 75 -1.69 -0.08 9.19
N ASP A 76 -0.99 -1.17 8.88
CA ASP A 76 0.20 -1.60 9.62
C ASP A 76 1.28 -0.51 9.61
N ASN A 77 1.49 0.14 8.47
CA ASN A 77 2.43 1.26 8.34
C ASN A 77 2.02 2.45 9.23
N ALA A 78 0.73 2.81 9.26
CA ALA A 78 0.22 3.89 10.10
C ALA A 78 0.41 3.57 11.60
N GLN A 79 0.10 2.36 12.01
CA GLN A 79 0.29 1.89 13.39
C GLN A 79 1.77 1.84 13.78
N ALA A 80 2.64 1.36 12.89
CA ALA A 80 4.08 1.31 13.13
C ALA A 80 4.68 2.71 13.24
N ALA A 81 4.24 3.63 12.40
CA ALA A 81 4.66 5.03 12.43
C ALA A 81 4.25 5.72 13.74
N GLU A 82 3.02 5.49 14.21
CA GLU A 82 2.54 6.04 15.48
C GLU A 82 3.31 5.50 16.68
N ARG A 83 3.48 4.17 16.77
CA ARG A 83 4.18 3.52 17.89
C ARG A 83 5.67 3.83 17.95
N GLY A 84 6.31 3.99 16.79
CA GLY A 84 7.76 4.11 16.68
C GLY A 84 8.30 5.54 16.70
N ALA A 85 7.44 6.58 16.73
CA ALA A 85 7.84 7.97 16.62
C ALA A 85 7.68 8.75 17.94
N THR A 86 8.64 9.59 18.23
CA THR A 86 8.61 10.49 19.40
C THR A 86 7.84 11.79 19.13
N THR A 87 7.81 12.24 17.87
CA THR A 87 7.11 13.46 17.45
C THR A 87 6.07 13.17 16.38
N ALA A 88 5.09 14.06 16.25
CA ALA A 88 4.07 13.96 15.20
C ALA A 88 4.69 14.05 13.80
N ALA A 89 5.64 14.95 13.58
CA ALA A 89 6.35 15.11 12.30
C ALA A 89 7.11 13.83 11.91
N GLU A 90 7.78 13.19 12.89
CA GLU A 90 8.47 11.92 12.66
C GLU A 90 7.49 10.78 12.29
N ALA A 91 6.34 10.71 12.96
CA ALA A 91 5.30 9.73 12.64
C ALA A 91 4.78 9.90 11.21
N LEU A 92 4.45 11.14 10.82
CA LEU A 92 4.01 11.44 9.45
C LEU A 92 5.09 11.13 8.42
N ARG A 93 6.35 11.43 8.70
CA ARG A 93 7.49 11.09 7.84
C ARG A 93 7.58 9.58 7.63
N ARG A 94 7.59 8.78 8.71
CA ARG A 94 7.67 7.31 8.64
C ARG A 94 6.52 6.71 7.84
N PHE A 95 5.30 7.20 8.06
CA PHE A 95 4.11 6.75 7.33
C PHE A 95 4.25 6.95 5.81
N ILE A 96 4.67 8.15 5.38
CA ILE A 96 4.83 8.47 3.96
C ILE A 96 6.04 7.73 3.35
N GLU A 97 7.16 7.62 4.06
CA GLU A 97 8.33 6.86 3.61
C GLU A 97 8.01 5.38 3.39
N ALA A 98 7.21 4.77 4.27
CA ALA A 98 6.74 3.40 4.09
C ALA A 98 5.90 3.25 2.81
N ALA A 99 4.99 4.18 2.53
CA ALA A 99 4.21 4.19 1.30
C ALA A 99 5.09 4.32 0.05
N ILE A 100 6.11 5.19 0.08
CA ILE A 100 7.07 5.36 -1.02
C ILE A 100 7.87 4.07 -1.25
N SER A 101 8.37 3.43 -0.19
CA SER A 101 9.17 2.20 -0.30
C SER A 101 8.38 1.01 -0.85
N GLN A 102 7.08 0.95 -0.57
CA GLN A 102 6.17 -0.13 -0.96
C GLN A 102 5.33 0.20 -2.21
N ARG A 103 5.61 1.30 -2.91
CA ARG A 103 4.77 1.83 -4.01
C ARG A 103 4.41 0.83 -5.10
N ASN A 104 5.30 -0.13 -5.37
CA ASN A 104 5.09 -1.16 -6.39
C ASN A 104 4.37 -2.42 -5.88
N GLU A 105 4.05 -2.46 -4.59
CA GLU A 105 3.37 -3.58 -3.93
C GLU A 105 1.89 -3.27 -3.64
N LEU A 106 1.51 -1.98 -3.64
CA LEU A 106 0.19 -1.51 -3.22
C LEU A 106 -0.73 -1.22 -4.41
N VAL A 107 -1.89 -1.86 -4.44
CA VAL A 107 -2.97 -1.58 -5.40
C VAL A 107 -4.01 -0.70 -4.72
N LEU A 108 -3.91 0.60 -4.91
CA LEU A 108 -4.75 1.60 -4.24
C LEU A 108 -5.54 2.45 -5.25
N PRO A 109 -6.76 2.92 -4.90
CA PRO A 109 -7.56 3.79 -5.78
C PRO A 109 -6.84 5.06 -6.22
N LEU A 110 -6.05 5.67 -5.33
CA LEU A 110 -5.25 6.88 -5.64
C LEU A 110 -4.09 6.61 -6.62
N HIS A 111 -3.75 5.33 -6.86
CA HIS A 111 -2.73 4.90 -7.83
C HIS A 111 -3.36 4.31 -9.09
N GLY A 112 -4.61 4.66 -9.41
CA GLY A 112 -5.32 4.11 -10.56
C GLY A 112 -5.89 2.70 -10.36
N GLY A 113 -5.83 2.18 -9.13
CA GLY A 113 -6.47 0.92 -8.76
C GLY A 113 -8.01 1.01 -8.73
N PRO A 114 -8.71 -0.10 -8.44
CA PRO A 114 -10.16 -0.14 -8.42
C PRO A 114 -10.75 0.69 -7.27
N PRO A 115 -12.00 1.18 -7.39
CA PRO A 115 -12.68 1.85 -6.30
C PRO A 115 -12.97 0.88 -5.15
N LEU A 116 -13.03 1.41 -3.90
CA LEU A 116 -13.32 0.62 -2.71
C LEU A 116 -14.77 0.13 -2.70
N ARG A 117 -14.99 -1.15 -2.95
CA ARG A 117 -16.30 -1.80 -2.91
C ARG A 117 -16.58 -2.44 -1.55
N SER A 118 -15.58 -3.12 -0.99
CA SER A 118 -15.70 -3.87 0.26
C SER A 118 -15.97 -2.96 1.48
N PRO A 119 -17.03 -3.23 2.28
CA PRO A 119 -17.24 -2.55 3.57
C PRO A 119 -16.05 -2.77 4.54
N LYS A 120 -15.44 -3.96 4.53
CA LYS A 120 -14.27 -4.25 5.38
C LYS A 120 -13.09 -3.35 5.03
N THR A 121 -12.79 -3.19 3.75
CA THR A 121 -11.69 -2.32 3.31
C THR A 121 -11.99 -0.84 3.59
N ARG A 122 -13.26 -0.41 3.49
CA ARG A 122 -13.66 0.94 3.92
C ARG A 122 -13.44 1.17 5.41
N ALA A 123 -13.71 0.16 6.25
CA ALA A 123 -13.45 0.25 7.69
C ALA A 123 -11.94 0.39 7.99
N ILE A 124 -11.09 -0.35 7.29
CA ILE A 124 -9.62 -0.22 7.42
C ILE A 124 -9.18 1.20 7.02
N ARG A 125 -9.68 1.74 5.93
CA ARG A 125 -9.40 3.13 5.52
C ARG A 125 -9.76 4.12 6.63
N GLU A 126 -10.90 3.95 7.29
CA GLU A 126 -11.31 4.82 8.38
C GLU A 126 -10.38 4.71 9.59
N GLN A 127 -9.91 3.50 9.93
CA GLN A 127 -8.90 3.30 10.97
C GLN A 127 -7.60 4.04 10.65
N ILE A 128 -7.13 3.97 9.41
CA ILE A 128 -5.94 4.73 8.96
C ILE A 128 -6.15 6.23 9.18
N HIS A 129 -7.30 6.77 8.75
CA HIS A 129 -7.62 8.18 8.95
C HIS A 129 -7.70 8.56 10.43
N GLN A 130 -8.20 7.66 11.28
CA GLN A 130 -8.25 7.88 12.74
C GLN A 130 -6.86 7.95 13.36
N ILE A 131 -5.95 7.04 13.00
CA ILE A 131 -4.56 7.06 13.47
C ILE A 131 -3.86 8.35 13.03
N LEU A 132 -3.99 8.73 11.76
CA LEU A 132 -3.39 9.97 11.26
C LEU A 132 -3.97 11.21 11.98
N ARG A 133 -5.27 11.21 12.30
CA ARG A 133 -5.90 12.28 13.09
C ARG A 133 -5.27 12.36 14.48
N GLN A 134 -5.09 11.24 15.17
CA GLN A 134 -4.46 11.19 16.50
C GLN A 134 -3.02 11.75 16.47
N ILE A 135 -2.23 11.37 15.44
CA ILE A 135 -0.88 11.89 15.24
C ILE A 135 -0.91 13.43 15.05
N ILE A 136 -1.80 13.92 14.17
CA ILE A 136 -1.93 15.36 13.89
C ILE A 136 -2.40 16.13 15.14
N ASP A 137 -3.40 15.61 15.85
CA ASP A 137 -3.94 16.27 17.05
C ASP A 137 -2.90 16.36 18.17
N ARG A 138 -2.03 15.34 18.32
CA ARG A 138 -0.87 15.42 19.21
C ARG A 138 0.07 16.55 18.81
N GLY A 139 0.43 16.68 17.53
CA GLY A 139 1.31 17.74 17.05
C GLY A 139 0.68 19.13 17.09
N ARG A 140 -0.66 19.24 17.05
CA ARG A 140 -1.37 20.50 17.28
C ARG A 140 -1.33 20.90 18.76
N ALA A 141 -1.50 19.92 19.65
CA ALA A 141 -1.50 20.15 21.10
C ALA A 141 -0.12 20.59 21.61
N ASP A 142 0.96 20.06 21.05
CA ASP A 142 2.34 20.44 21.38
C ASP A 142 2.87 21.63 20.55
N GLY A 143 2.05 22.19 19.65
CA GLY A 143 2.38 23.36 18.84
C GLY A 143 3.36 23.09 17.69
N THR A 144 3.64 21.83 17.36
CA THR A 144 4.58 21.47 16.27
C THR A 144 3.92 21.34 14.91
N ILE A 145 2.59 21.14 14.84
CA ILE A 145 1.82 21.05 13.61
C ILE A 145 0.75 22.13 13.54
N ARG A 146 0.59 22.73 12.36
CA ARG A 146 -0.43 23.76 12.08
C ARG A 146 -1.85 23.22 12.27
N GLN A 147 -2.77 24.10 12.70
CA GLN A 147 -4.17 23.77 13.00
C GLN A 147 -4.98 23.29 11.77
N ASN A 148 -4.62 23.71 10.57
CA ASN A 148 -5.34 23.41 9.35
C ASN A 148 -4.92 22.13 8.62
N VAL A 149 -3.91 21.38 9.11
CA VAL A 149 -3.46 20.10 8.51
C VAL A 149 -4.52 19.01 8.69
N THR A 150 -4.84 18.26 7.66
CA THR A 150 -5.86 17.19 7.70
C THR A 150 -5.28 15.83 7.35
N PRO A 151 -5.85 14.73 7.86
CA PRO A 151 -5.45 13.37 7.47
C PRO A 151 -5.54 13.13 5.96
N ARG A 152 -6.54 13.74 5.29
CA ARG A 152 -6.72 13.63 3.85
C ARG A 152 -5.54 14.19 3.08
N GLU A 153 -5.00 15.34 3.48
CA GLU A 153 -3.84 15.95 2.85
C GLU A 153 -2.61 15.07 2.97
N ILE A 154 -2.37 14.47 4.15
CA ILE A 154 -1.28 13.53 4.36
C ILE A 154 -1.40 12.33 3.43
N VAL A 155 -2.59 11.72 3.35
CA VAL A 155 -2.85 10.55 2.48
C VAL A 155 -2.68 10.92 1.00
N VAL A 156 -3.23 12.03 0.55
CA VAL A 156 -3.14 12.46 -0.86
C VAL A 156 -1.69 12.78 -1.23
N PHE A 157 -0.98 13.53 -0.38
CA PHE A 157 0.43 13.84 -0.62
C PHE A 157 1.31 12.58 -0.66
N GLY A 158 1.15 11.68 0.31
CA GLY A 158 1.84 10.40 0.35
C GLY A 158 1.57 9.56 -0.89
N ALA A 159 0.31 9.47 -1.32
CA ALA A 159 -0.07 8.75 -2.54
C ALA A 159 0.53 9.37 -3.82
N MET A 160 0.63 10.70 -3.90
CA MET A 160 1.29 11.37 -5.04
C MET A 160 2.77 10.99 -5.15
N LEU A 161 3.50 10.91 -4.03
CA LEU A 161 4.90 10.50 -4.00
C LEU A 161 5.08 8.99 -4.23
N ALA A 162 4.14 8.20 -3.73
CA ALA A 162 4.16 6.73 -3.79
C ALA A 162 3.51 6.17 -5.07
N GLN A 163 3.50 6.92 -6.17
CA GLN A 163 3.02 6.41 -7.46
C GLN A 163 3.89 5.23 -7.92
N PRO A 164 3.28 4.10 -8.36
CA PRO A 164 4.03 2.98 -8.91
C PRO A 164 4.91 3.42 -10.09
N ARG A 165 6.20 3.08 -10.02
CA ARG A 165 7.20 3.40 -11.05
C ARG A 165 8.21 2.28 -11.14
N GLY A 166 8.85 2.14 -12.30
CA GLY A 166 10.05 1.34 -12.43
C GLY A 166 11.20 1.88 -11.56
N PRO A 167 12.33 1.16 -11.48
CA PRO A 167 13.50 1.61 -10.75
C PRO A 167 13.96 2.98 -11.26
N ASP A 168 13.97 3.96 -10.37
CA ASP A 168 14.36 5.34 -10.66
C ASP A 168 14.98 5.95 -9.38
N PRO A 169 16.32 5.85 -9.21
CA PRO A 169 17.02 6.38 -8.04
C PRO A 169 16.87 7.89 -7.87
N ASP A 170 16.78 8.63 -8.97
CA ASP A 170 16.60 10.09 -8.95
C ASP A 170 15.22 10.46 -8.44
N TRP A 171 14.19 9.65 -8.79
CA TRP A 171 12.84 9.83 -8.26
C TRP A 171 12.79 9.59 -6.75
N ASP A 172 13.44 8.54 -6.24
CA ASP A 172 13.47 8.24 -4.81
C ASP A 172 14.14 9.36 -4.01
N MET A 173 15.22 9.90 -4.51
CA MET A 173 15.89 11.06 -3.91
C MET A 173 15.01 12.31 -3.96
N THR A 174 14.34 12.53 -5.08
CA THR A 174 13.39 13.65 -5.25
C THR A 174 12.21 13.53 -4.28
N CYS A 175 11.63 12.33 -4.12
CA CYS A 175 10.55 12.08 -3.15
C CYS A 175 10.97 12.42 -1.71
N ARG A 176 12.18 12.03 -1.30
CA ARG A 176 12.70 12.35 0.04
C ARG A 176 12.85 13.85 0.24
N ARG A 177 13.33 14.59 -0.75
CA ARG A 177 13.45 16.05 -0.69
C ARG A 177 12.09 16.74 -0.64
N LEU A 178 11.14 16.31 -1.46
CA LEU A 178 9.77 16.83 -1.46
C LEU A 178 9.08 16.54 -0.12
N LEU A 179 9.26 15.34 0.43
CA LEU A 179 8.73 14.99 1.74
C LEU A 179 9.30 15.88 2.83
N ALA A 180 10.61 16.11 2.85
CA ALA A 180 11.24 17.01 3.84
C ALA A 180 10.68 18.43 3.75
N THR A 181 10.53 18.97 2.54
CA THR A 181 9.95 20.30 2.29
C THR A 181 8.48 20.36 2.74
N TYR A 182 7.70 19.32 2.44
CA TYR A 182 6.30 19.25 2.84
C TYR A 182 6.16 19.23 4.37
N LEU A 183 6.93 18.39 5.07
CA LEU A 183 6.91 18.31 6.53
C LEU A 183 7.34 19.62 7.19
N ALA A 184 8.34 20.29 6.65
CA ALA A 184 8.71 21.64 7.11
C ALA A 184 7.54 22.63 6.95
N GLY A 185 6.77 22.51 5.85
CA GLY A 185 5.56 23.30 5.60
C GLY A 185 4.40 23.00 6.56
N LEU A 186 4.35 21.83 7.19
CA LEU A 186 3.34 21.48 8.20
C LEU A 186 3.65 22.09 9.58
N ALA A 187 4.92 22.44 9.84
CA ALA A 187 5.35 22.98 11.12
C ALA A 187 4.78 24.39 11.37
N VAL A 188 4.52 24.69 12.63
CA VAL A 188 4.20 26.05 13.05
C VAL A 188 5.46 26.90 12.87
N PRO A 189 5.39 28.05 12.19
CA PRO A 189 6.55 28.93 12.06
C PRO A 189 7.05 29.36 13.44
N THR A 190 8.35 29.19 13.70
CA THR A 190 8.97 29.75 14.89
C THR A 190 8.93 31.27 14.74
N PRO A 191 8.43 32.02 15.73
CA PRO A 191 8.52 33.49 15.68
C PRO A 191 9.98 33.92 15.61
N PRO A 192 10.31 35.00 14.89
CA PRO A 192 11.67 35.50 14.74
C PRO A 192 12.29 35.92 16.06
#